data_7354b99d65be0f4085348d1f52b6385d
#
_entry.id   7354b99d65be0f4085348d1f52b6385d
#
_cell.length_a   1.000
_cell.length_b   1.000
_cell.length_c   1.000
_cell.angle_alpha   90.00
_cell.angle_beta   90.00
_cell.angle_gamma   90.00
#
_symmetry.space_group_name_H-M   'P 1'
#
loop_
_entity.id
_entity.type
_entity.pdbx_description
1 polymer ?
#
loop_
_entity_poly.entity_id
_entity_poly.type
_entity_poly.pdbx_seq_one_letter_code
_entity_poly.pdbx_strand_id
1 'polypeptide(L)'
;MIYRAINGLIRHAIEADLITNDDIFVVRNQLMDILKLTDWNDKEPLTGNIEELLEPLIDYAVKAGIIEDTSVQRDLFDTRVMGVFTPMPREVNATFQRKYSASPSAATEWYYAFSKSLNYVRAERIAKDLKWTYESEYGTLDITINRSKPEKDPRDIAAAKLQKKSAYPQCQLCVENMGFAGHQAHPARQNLRPVKLNINSQDWFMQYSPYGYYNEHCIVFNKQHIPMTINAQVFNKLFDFVEQFPHYFIGSNADLPIVGGSILTHEHFQGGNYNFAMAKAPIERTFLLKNYMNVSAGIVKWPMSVIRLSSKNRTALAAACADILSKWRTYTDEVVGIFAETDGILHNTITPIARATSSGFECDLVLRNNITTKERPLGVFHPNPTLHHIKKENIGLIEVMGLAVLPARLADELTLLKDAMLSGKEIATDDKIASHAIWASEILKKYSDFNADNAMEIIRYEVGRVFEQVLEDAGVFKRDKQGKEAFARFVEQLG
;
A
#
# COMPACT_ATOMS: atom_id res chain seq x y z
N MET A 1 14.95 -28.04 20.85
CA MET A 1 14.80 -26.75 20.15
C MET A 1 13.45 -26.13 20.50
N ILE A 2 12.32 -26.87 20.39
CA ILE A 2 10.94 -26.36 20.56
C ILE A 2 10.71 -25.58 21.86
N TYR A 3 11.06 -26.14 23.02
CA TYR A 3 10.91 -25.48 24.33
C TYR A 3 11.74 -24.20 24.48
N ARG A 4 12.94 -24.16 23.86
CA ARG A 4 13.75 -22.94 23.80
C ARG A 4 13.07 -21.84 23.00
N ALA A 5 12.43 -22.19 21.88
CA ALA A 5 11.72 -21.25 21.02
C ALA A 5 10.44 -20.72 21.72
N ILE A 6 9.68 -21.58 22.40
CA ILE A 6 8.53 -21.16 23.23
C ILE A 6 8.97 -20.17 24.31
N ASN A 7 10.04 -20.49 25.09
CA ASN A 7 10.57 -19.56 26.09
C ASN A 7 11.10 -18.26 25.47
N GLY A 8 11.68 -18.32 24.26
CA GLY A 8 12.12 -17.14 23.50
C GLY A 8 10.94 -16.22 23.14
N LEU A 9 9.82 -16.78 22.64
CA LEU A 9 8.60 -16.02 22.34
C LEU A 9 7.95 -15.45 23.61
N ILE A 10 7.91 -16.20 24.72
CA ILE A 10 7.39 -15.69 26.01
C ILE A 10 8.23 -14.50 26.49
N ARG A 11 9.55 -14.60 26.43
CA ARG A 11 10.45 -13.50 26.79
C ARG A 11 10.22 -12.28 25.88
N HIS A 12 10.17 -12.48 24.56
CA HIS A 12 9.83 -11.42 23.59
C HIS A 12 8.52 -10.72 23.93
N ALA A 13 7.48 -11.49 24.26
CA ALA A 13 6.17 -10.94 24.60
C ALA A 13 6.16 -10.12 25.90
N ILE A 14 6.96 -10.52 26.91
CA ILE A 14 7.13 -9.74 28.14
C ILE A 14 7.91 -8.46 27.86
N GLU A 15 9.03 -8.54 27.13
CA GLU A 15 9.85 -7.37 26.76
C GLU A 15 9.09 -6.36 25.92
N ALA A 16 8.14 -6.83 25.11
CA ALA A 16 7.28 -6.00 24.26
C ALA A 16 5.99 -5.52 24.96
N ASP A 17 5.81 -5.79 26.25
CA ASP A 17 4.61 -5.42 27.03
C ASP A 17 3.30 -5.98 26.43
N LEU A 18 3.37 -7.16 25.82
CA LEU A 18 2.20 -7.88 25.27
C LEU A 18 1.52 -8.73 26.35
N ILE A 19 2.30 -9.28 27.27
CA ILE A 19 1.88 -10.09 28.41
C ILE A 19 2.69 -9.73 29.65
N THR A 20 2.24 -10.16 30.82
CA THR A 20 2.96 -10.03 32.09
C THR A 20 3.50 -11.38 32.57
N ASN A 21 4.31 -11.39 33.64
CA ASN A 21 4.79 -12.63 34.25
C ASN A 21 3.66 -13.53 34.75
N ASP A 22 2.50 -12.96 35.11
CA ASP A 22 1.33 -13.72 35.57
C ASP A 22 0.69 -14.56 34.44
N ASP A 23 0.94 -14.20 33.20
CA ASP A 23 0.34 -14.85 32.02
C ASP A 23 1.17 -16.05 31.51
N ILE A 24 2.41 -16.23 31.99
CA ILE A 24 3.38 -17.21 31.45
C ILE A 24 2.80 -18.61 31.35
N PHE A 25 2.16 -19.11 32.41
CA PHE A 25 1.63 -20.47 32.41
C PHE A 25 0.47 -20.66 31.46
N VAL A 26 -0.41 -19.65 31.37
CA VAL A 26 -1.57 -19.67 30.44
C VAL A 26 -1.07 -19.72 29.00
N VAL A 27 -0.19 -18.82 28.63
CA VAL A 27 0.40 -18.72 27.28
C VAL A 27 1.17 -19.99 26.92
N ARG A 28 2.01 -20.50 27.84
CA ARG A 28 2.76 -21.74 27.63
C ARG A 28 1.82 -22.92 27.35
N ASN A 29 0.79 -23.09 28.16
CA ASN A 29 -0.16 -24.19 28.00
C ASN A 29 -0.96 -24.08 26.70
N GLN A 30 -1.33 -22.87 26.25
CA GLN A 30 -1.96 -22.66 24.97
C GLN A 30 -1.03 -23.00 23.80
N LEU A 31 0.26 -22.64 23.89
CA LEU A 31 1.26 -23.03 22.87
C LEU A 31 1.47 -24.54 22.85
N MET A 32 1.52 -25.19 24.02
CA MET A 32 1.61 -26.65 24.10
C MET A 32 0.40 -27.32 23.43
N ASP A 33 -0.82 -26.83 23.65
CA ASP A 33 -2.01 -27.34 22.95
C ASP A 33 -1.94 -27.15 21.43
N ILE A 34 -1.55 -25.97 20.96
CA ILE A 34 -1.38 -25.68 19.52
C ILE A 34 -0.37 -26.63 18.87
N LEU A 35 0.73 -26.93 19.56
CA LEU A 35 1.83 -27.79 19.13
C LEU A 35 1.60 -29.28 19.46
N LYS A 36 0.48 -29.62 20.13
CA LYS A 36 0.17 -30.99 20.58
C LYS A 36 1.27 -31.61 21.47
N LEU A 37 1.90 -30.76 22.28
CA LEU A 37 2.89 -31.20 23.27
C LEU A 37 2.19 -31.69 24.55
N THR A 38 2.58 -32.86 25.03
CA THR A 38 1.99 -33.48 26.22
C THR A 38 2.85 -33.31 27.48
N ASP A 39 4.08 -32.85 27.31
CA ASP A 39 5.05 -32.67 28.43
C ASP A 39 5.82 -31.38 28.23
N TRP A 40 6.38 -30.86 29.33
CA TRP A 40 7.21 -29.67 29.38
C TRP A 40 8.62 -29.98 29.88
N ASN A 41 9.62 -29.48 29.12
CA ASN A 41 11.01 -29.52 29.52
C ASN A 41 11.57 -28.10 29.49
N ASP A 42 11.71 -27.48 30.65
CA ASP A 42 12.18 -26.12 30.76
C ASP A 42 13.63 -25.99 30.23
N LYS A 43 13.85 -24.98 29.39
CA LYS A 43 15.11 -24.73 28.70
C LYS A 43 15.36 -23.23 28.62
N GLU A 44 16.65 -22.86 28.61
CA GLU A 44 17.04 -21.47 28.32
C GLU A 44 16.36 -20.95 27.06
N PRO A 45 15.84 -19.69 27.08
CA PRO A 45 15.20 -19.10 25.94
C PRO A 45 16.10 -19.06 24.69
N LEU A 46 15.51 -19.32 23.53
CA LEU A 46 16.16 -19.01 22.25
C LEU A 46 16.26 -17.48 22.11
N THR A 47 17.37 -17.01 21.57
CA THR A 47 17.58 -15.59 21.22
C THR A 47 17.48 -15.42 19.71
N GLY A 48 16.92 -14.31 19.26
CA GLY A 48 16.77 -14.00 17.85
C GLY A 48 15.62 -13.02 17.61
N ASN A 49 15.42 -12.64 16.35
CA ASN A 49 14.24 -11.89 15.93
C ASN A 49 12.99 -12.78 15.93
N ILE A 50 11.82 -12.18 15.71
CA ILE A 50 10.55 -12.89 15.83
C ILE A 50 10.39 -14.02 14.79
N GLU A 51 10.94 -13.89 13.57
CA GLU A 51 10.92 -14.96 12.56
C GLU A 51 11.79 -16.14 13.01
N GLU A 52 12.99 -15.87 13.53
CA GLU A 52 13.92 -16.89 14.06
C GLU A 52 13.33 -17.63 15.27
N LEU A 53 12.49 -16.97 16.07
CA LEU A 53 11.79 -17.60 17.18
C LEU A 53 10.58 -18.44 16.72
N LEU A 54 9.89 -18.04 15.66
CA LEU A 54 8.71 -18.75 15.12
C LEU A 54 9.09 -19.95 14.26
N GLU A 55 10.18 -19.87 13.50
CA GLU A 55 10.57 -20.91 12.54
C GLU A 55 10.68 -22.31 13.14
N PRO A 56 11.33 -22.53 14.33
CA PRO A 56 11.35 -23.85 14.94
C PRO A 56 9.99 -24.42 15.34
N LEU A 57 8.99 -23.56 15.63
CA LEU A 57 7.63 -23.98 15.94
C LEU A 57 6.90 -24.41 14.67
N ILE A 58 7.06 -23.64 13.59
CA ILE A 58 6.47 -23.91 12.28
C ILE A 58 7.05 -25.22 11.71
N ASP A 59 8.38 -25.40 11.74
CA ASP A 59 9.03 -26.61 11.27
C ASP A 59 8.64 -27.85 12.08
N TYR A 60 8.47 -27.69 13.41
CA TYR A 60 7.94 -28.76 14.25
C TYR A 60 6.51 -29.12 13.82
N ALA A 61 5.65 -28.13 13.61
CA ALA A 61 4.26 -28.34 13.20
C ALA A 61 4.15 -29.07 11.86
N VAL A 62 5.00 -28.74 10.88
CA VAL A 62 5.13 -29.45 9.60
C VAL A 62 5.58 -30.89 9.83
N LYS A 63 6.66 -31.12 10.57
CA LYS A 63 7.21 -32.47 10.84
C LYS A 63 6.25 -33.36 11.61
N ALA A 64 5.47 -32.76 12.53
CA ALA A 64 4.47 -33.48 13.32
C ALA A 64 3.13 -33.67 12.56
N GLY A 65 3.01 -33.21 11.30
CA GLY A 65 1.79 -33.31 10.51
C GLY A 65 0.63 -32.46 11.04
N ILE A 66 0.91 -31.41 11.82
CA ILE A 66 -0.09 -30.46 12.33
C ILE A 66 -0.56 -29.52 11.21
N ILE A 67 0.36 -29.15 10.33
CA ILE A 67 0.11 -28.31 9.15
C ILE A 67 0.82 -28.93 7.92
N GLU A 68 0.32 -28.58 6.73
CA GLU A 68 1.01 -28.87 5.46
C GLU A 68 2.15 -27.87 5.24
N ASP A 69 3.20 -28.30 4.53
CA ASP A 69 4.33 -27.44 4.17
C ASP A 69 4.02 -26.58 2.92
N THR A 70 3.16 -25.58 3.10
CA THR A 70 2.86 -24.54 2.12
C THR A 70 3.00 -23.16 2.75
N SER A 71 3.24 -22.14 1.93
CA SER A 71 3.41 -20.76 2.41
C SER A 71 2.18 -20.26 3.16
N VAL A 72 0.99 -20.60 2.69
CA VAL A 72 -0.28 -20.20 3.35
C VAL A 72 -0.43 -20.90 4.70
N GLN A 73 -0.17 -22.20 4.80
CA GLN A 73 -0.29 -22.94 6.07
C GLN A 73 0.72 -22.46 7.11
N ARG A 74 1.95 -22.15 6.69
CA ARG A 74 2.98 -21.55 7.56
C ARG A 74 2.52 -20.19 8.07
N ASP A 75 1.96 -19.32 7.23
CA ASP A 75 1.45 -17.99 7.61
C ASP A 75 0.19 -18.06 8.51
N LEU A 76 -0.69 -19.03 8.28
CA LEU A 76 -1.83 -19.27 9.18
C LEU A 76 -1.37 -19.71 10.56
N PHE A 77 -0.36 -20.58 10.61
CA PHE A 77 0.15 -21.15 11.86
C PHE A 77 0.94 -20.13 12.68
N ASP A 78 1.85 -19.35 12.07
CA ASP A 78 2.58 -18.31 12.79
C ASP A 78 1.66 -17.27 13.40
N THR A 79 0.62 -16.87 12.65
CA THR A 79 -0.40 -15.94 13.12
C THR A 79 -1.22 -16.53 14.28
N ARG A 80 -1.51 -17.84 14.24
CA ARG A 80 -2.15 -18.53 15.35
C ARG A 80 -1.29 -18.55 16.62
N VAL A 81 0.01 -18.81 16.48
CA VAL A 81 0.99 -18.75 17.59
C VAL A 81 1.03 -17.35 18.20
N MET A 82 1.17 -16.32 17.37
CA MET A 82 1.21 -14.91 17.82
C MET A 82 -0.11 -14.43 18.41
N GLY A 83 -1.22 -15.03 17.99
CA GLY A 83 -2.55 -14.77 18.55
C GLY A 83 -2.65 -15.05 20.05
N VAL A 84 -1.83 -16.00 20.57
CA VAL A 84 -1.79 -16.35 22.00
C VAL A 84 -1.28 -15.18 22.85
N PHE A 85 -0.36 -14.39 22.32
CA PHE A 85 0.24 -13.23 23.01
C PHE A 85 -0.54 -11.93 22.82
N THR A 86 -1.63 -11.97 22.04
CA THR A 86 -2.31 -10.75 21.59
C THR A 86 -3.35 -10.28 22.60
N PRO A 87 -3.19 -9.09 23.24
CA PRO A 87 -4.15 -8.54 24.20
C PRO A 87 -5.56 -8.38 23.62
N MET A 88 -6.56 -8.27 24.48
CA MET A 88 -7.94 -8.05 24.05
C MET A 88 -8.14 -6.66 23.44
N PRO A 89 -9.06 -6.49 22.47
CA PRO A 89 -9.28 -5.20 21.80
C PRO A 89 -9.53 -4.03 22.76
N ARG A 90 -10.20 -4.26 23.90
CA ARG A 90 -10.45 -3.21 24.89
C ARG A 90 -9.17 -2.66 25.50
N GLU A 91 -8.18 -3.52 25.76
CA GLU A 91 -6.90 -3.17 26.38
C GLU A 91 -6.05 -2.35 25.40
N VAL A 92 -6.00 -2.81 24.15
CA VAL A 92 -5.30 -2.11 23.05
C VAL A 92 -5.91 -0.72 22.84
N ASN A 93 -7.24 -0.62 22.77
CA ASN A 93 -7.92 0.67 22.60
C ASN A 93 -7.73 1.60 23.82
N ALA A 94 -7.79 1.07 25.04
CA ALA A 94 -7.54 1.86 26.25
C ALA A 94 -6.11 2.41 26.28
N THR A 95 -5.12 1.61 25.91
CA THR A 95 -3.72 2.05 25.86
C THR A 95 -3.52 3.08 24.73
N PHE A 96 -4.11 2.85 23.54
CA PHE A 96 -4.04 3.79 22.43
C PHE A 96 -4.61 5.16 22.86
N GLN A 97 -5.79 5.20 23.47
CA GLN A 97 -6.42 6.45 23.91
C GLN A 97 -5.63 7.17 25.01
N ARG A 98 -5.05 6.42 25.96
CA ARG A 98 -4.18 7.01 27.00
C ARG A 98 -2.93 7.67 26.39
N LYS A 99 -2.32 7.02 25.38
CA LYS A 99 -1.17 7.59 24.68
C LYS A 99 -1.57 8.75 23.76
N TYR A 100 -2.72 8.66 23.11
CA TYR A 100 -3.27 9.73 22.29
C TYR A 100 -3.55 11.00 23.10
N SER A 101 -3.99 10.86 24.35
CA SER A 101 -4.17 12.00 25.26
C SER A 101 -2.86 12.73 25.60
N ALA A 102 -1.71 12.06 25.46
CA ALA A 102 -0.40 12.69 25.59
C ALA A 102 0.03 13.35 24.27
N SER A 103 -0.01 12.62 23.17
CA SER A 103 0.13 13.14 21.81
C SER A 103 -0.35 12.12 20.76
N PRO A 104 -0.89 12.57 19.60
CA PRO A 104 -1.22 11.67 18.50
C PRO A 104 -0.03 10.82 18.03
N SER A 105 1.17 11.38 17.95
CA SER A 105 2.39 10.63 17.54
C SER A 105 2.76 9.55 18.54
N ALA A 106 2.69 9.81 19.85
CA ALA A 106 2.96 8.79 20.87
C ALA A 106 2.00 7.58 20.77
N ALA A 107 0.75 7.80 20.36
CA ALA A 107 -0.21 6.74 20.15
C ALA A 107 0.12 5.90 18.91
N THR A 108 0.43 6.55 17.79
CA THR A 108 0.75 5.85 16.53
C THR A 108 2.07 5.12 16.59
N GLU A 109 3.12 5.71 17.18
CA GLU A 109 4.41 5.07 17.41
C GLU A 109 4.28 3.80 18.25
N TRP A 110 3.55 3.90 19.38
CA TRP A 110 3.28 2.73 20.22
C TRP A 110 2.50 1.66 19.45
N TYR A 111 1.44 2.04 18.73
CA TYR A 111 0.60 1.09 18.02
C TYR A 111 1.35 0.43 16.84
N TYR A 112 2.28 1.15 16.20
CA TYR A 112 3.15 0.58 15.18
C TYR A 112 4.15 -0.42 15.77
N ALA A 113 4.80 -0.07 16.90
CA ALA A 113 5.68 -0.97 17.64
C ALA A 113 4.92 -2.23 18.11
N PHE A 114 3.75 -2.07 18.70
CA PHE A 114 2.84 -3.15 19.08
C PHE A 114 2.51 -4.08 17.91
N SER A 115 2.16 -3.52 16.75
CA SER A 115 1.82 -4.30 15.55
C SER A 115 3.02 -5.09 14.99
N LYS A 116 4.24 -4.55 15.12
CA LYS A 116 5.49 -5.25 14.78
C LYS A 116 5.79 -6.36 15.78
N SER A 117 5.68 -6.08 17.08
CA SER A 117 5.96 -7.08 18.12
C SER A 117 5.01 -8.29 18.07
N LEU A 118 3.82 -8.12 17.51
CA LEU A 118 2.89 -9.22 17.24
C LEU A 118 3.13 -9.92 15.89
N ASN A 119 4.17 -9.54 15.15
CA ASN A 119 4.40 -10.03 13.79
C ASN A 119 3.19 -9.82 12.85
N TYR A 120 2.30 -8.87 13.18
CA TYR A 120 1.24 -8.46 12.28
C TYR A 120 1.81 -7.60 11.14
N VAL A 121 2.62 -6.59 11.47
CA VAL A 121 3.51 -5.94 10.51
C VAL A 121 4.74 -6.83 10.37
N ARG A 122 4.93 -7.40 9.20
CA ARG A 122 5.99 -8.37 8.89
C ARG A 122 7.35 -7.68 8.70
N ALA A 123 7.86 -7.05 9.77
CA ALA A 123 9.05 -6.19 9.72
C ALA A 123 10.27 -6.89 9.10
N GLU A 124 10.53 -8.15 9.46
CA GLU A 124 11.66 -8.92 8.95
C GLU A 124 11.51 -9.26 7.44
N ARG A 125 10.27 -9.46 6.98
CA ARG A 125 10.01 -9.64 5.53
C ARG A 125 10.16 -8.32 4.78
N ILE A 126 9.67 -7.21 5.35
CA ILE A 126 9.79 -5.85 4.78
C ILE A 126 11.26 -5.45 4.65
N ALA A 127 12.12 -5.86 5.60
CA ALA A 127 13.55 -5.61 5.54
C ALA A 127 14.25 -6.29 4.35
N LYS A 128 13.63 -7.32 3.74
CA LYS A 128 14.13 -8.03 2.55
C LYS A 128 13.72 -7.35 1.23
N ASP A 129 12.86 -6.31 1.27
CA ASP A 129 12.49 -5.55 0.09
C ASP A 129 13.70 -4.81 -0.50
N LEU A 130 13.82 -4.81 -1.82
CA LEU A 130 14.86 -4.04 -2.49
C LEU A 130 14.37 -2.62 -2.73
N LYS A 131 15.12 -1.63 -2.25
CA LYS A 131 14.73 -0.21 -2.30
C LYS A 131 15.86 0.63 -2.86
N TRP A 132 15.50 1.57 -3.75
CA TRP A 132 16.41 2.61 -4.25
C TRP A 132 15.60 3.82 -4.70
N THR A 133 16.28 4.91 -5.04
CA THR A 133 15.65 6.12 -5.56
C THR A 133 16.04 6.35 -7.01
N TYR A 134 15.18 7.08 -7.72
CA TYR A 134 15.42 7.55 -9.08
C TYR A 134 15.16 9.06 -9.15
N GLU A 135 16.18 9.81 -9.61
CA GLU A 135 16.06 11.26 -9.81
C GLU A 135 15.38 11.53 -11.15
N SER A 136 14.18 12.08 -11.10
CA SER A 136 13.37 12.47 -12.27
C SER A 136 13.28 13.99 -12.38
N GLU A 137 12.75 14.48 -13.50
CA GLU A 137 12.45 15.92 -13.64
C GLU A 137 11.33 16.40 -12.70
N TYR A 138 10.59 15.48 -12.09
CA TYR A 138 9.48 15.75 -11.15
C TYR A 138 9.90 15.64 -9.68
N GLY A 139 11.12 15.22 -9.42
CA GLY A 139 11.69 14.96 -8.10
C GLY A 139 12.16 13.52 -7.92
N THR A 140 12.61 13.19 -6.73
CA THR A 140 13.14 11.87 -6.39
C THR A 140 12.01 10.87 -6.21
N LEU A 141 11.89 9.91 -7.11
CA LEU A 141 10.93 8.81 -7.01
C LEU A 141 11.50 7.65 -6.20
N ASP A 142 10.66 7.02 -5.39
CA ASP A 142 11.02 5.84 -4.61
C ASP A 142 10.67 4.57 -5.41
N ILE A 143 11.62 3.63 -5.51
CA ILE A 143 11.42 2.37 -6.20
C ILE A 143 11.58 1.22 -5.20
N THR A 144 10.57 0.35 -5.12
CA THR A 144 10.59 -0.81 -4.23
C THR A 144 10.20 -2.08 -5.02
N ILE A 145 11.05 -3.10 -4.99
CA ILE A 145 10.64 -4.46 -5.32
C ILE A 145 10.17 -5.12 -4.05
N ASN A 146 8.87 -5.37 -3.95
CA ASN A 146 8.23 -5.88 -2.75
C ASN A 146 8.38 -7.40 -2.64
N ARG A 147 9.22 -7.86 -1.73
CA ARG A 147 9.43 -9.27 -1.39
C ARG A 147 8.66 -9.71 -0.14
N SER A 148 8.09 -8.77 0.58
CA SER A 148 7.36 -9.02 1.83
C SER A 148 6.00 -9.68 1.62
N LYS A 149 5.39 -9.47 0.45
CA LYS A 149 4.13 -10.11 0.05
C LYS A 149 4.44 -11.45 -0.62
N PRO A 150 4.14 -12.59 0.02
CA PRO A 150 4.44 -13.89 -0.56
C PRO A 150 3.70 -14.10 -1.88
N GLU A 151 4.40 -14.62 -2.88
CA GLU A 151 3.77 -15.14 -4.08
C GLU A 151 2.98 -16.40 -3.71
N LYS A 152 1.77 -16.53 -4.25
CA LYS A 152 0.93 -17.70 -3.95
C LYS A 152 1.48 -18.94 -4.66
N ASP A 153 1.74 -19.99 -3.89
CA ASP A 153 2.05 -21.31 -4.43
C ASP A 153 0.90 -21.78 -5.35
N PRO A 154 1.18 -22.35 -6.53
CA PRO A 154 0.15 -22.94 -7.40
C PRO A 154 -0.79 -23.91 -6.67
N ARG A 155 -0.27 -24.69 -5.70
CA ARG A 155 -1.07 -25.58 -4.85
C ARG A 155 -2.06 -24.80 -4.00
N ASP A 156 -1.63 -23.68 -3.41
CA ASP A 156 -2.50 -22.81 -2.61
C ASP A 156 -3.58 -22.14 -3.47
N ILE A 157 -3.26 -21.76 -4.71
CA ILE A 157 -4.23 -21.20 -5.66
C ILE A 157 -5.29 -22.26 -6.01
N ALA A 158 -4.88 -23.50 -6.28
CA ALA A 158 -5.78 -24.60 -6.60
C ALA A 158 -6.69 -24.94 -5.42
N ALA A 159 -6.14 -25.07 -4.21
CA ALA A 159 -6.88 -25.33 -2.99
C ALA A 159 -7.90 -24.21 -2.67
N ALA A 160 -7.52 -22.95 -2.86
CA ALA A 160 -8.41 -21.81 -2.66
C ALA A 160 -9.62 -21.81 -3.61
N LYS A 161 -9.45 -22.28 -4.85
CA LYS A 161 -10.55 -22.41 -5.82
C LYS A 161 -11.59 -23.49 -5.43
N LEU A 162 -11.16 -24.51 -4.71
CA LEU A 162 -12.02 -25.61 -4.27
C LEU A 162 -12.80 -25.28 -2.99
N GLN A 163 -12.42 -24.20 -2.29
CA GLN A 163 -13.11 -23.80 -1.05
C GLN A 163 -14.48 -23.20 -1.31
N LYS A 164 -15.44 -23.59 -0.47
CA LYS A 164 -16.77 -22.97 -0.43
C LYS A 164 -16.59 -21.48 -0.06
N LYS A 165 -17.17 -20.59 -0.85
CA LYS A 165 -17.14 -19.15 -0.56
C LYS A 165 -17.80 -18.89 0.79
N SER A 166 -17.04 -18.36 1.75
CA SER A 166 -17.56 -17.89 3.04
C SER A 166 -17.96 -16.41 2.88
N ALA A 167 -19.07 -16.04 3.52
CA ALA A 167 -19.51 -14.65 3.63
C ALA A 167 -19.00 -13.99 4.93
N TYR A 168 -18.15 -14.66 5.71
CA TYR A 168 -17.62 -14.16 6.98
C TYR A 168 -16.12 -14.46 7.08
N PRO A 169 -15.31 -13.42 7.31
CA PRO A 169 -15.61 -11.98 7.09
C PRO A 169 -15.93 -11.70 5.61
N GLN A 170 -16.74 -10.66 5.33
CA GLN A 170 -17.10 -10.32 3.95
C GLN A 170 -15.91 -9.90 3.09
N CYS A 171 -14.93 -9.19 3.67
CA CYS A 171 -13.67 -8.85 3.01
C CYS A 171 -12.53 -8.73 4.03
N GLN A 172 -11.31 -8.51 3.54
CA GLN A 172 -10.11 -8.43 4.38
C GLN A 172 -10.04 -7.18 5.28
N LEU A 173 -10.90 -6.19 5.08
CA LEU A 173 -10.97 -4.96 5.87
C LEU A 173 -12.09 -4.98 6.93
N CYS A 174 -13.03 -5.92 6.87
CA CYS A 174 -14.11 -6.00 7.85
C CYS A 174 -13.56 -6.17 9.27
N VAL A 175 -14.19 -5.48 10.24
CA VAL A 175 -13.79 -5.54 11.65
C VAL A 175 -13.83 -6.95 12.23
N GLU A 176 -14.67 -7.82 11.68
CA GLU A 176 -14.79 -9.24 12.00
C GLU A 176 -13.53 -10.05 11.76
N ASN A 177 -12.56 -9.49 11.04
CA ASN A 177 -11.23 -10.08 10.91
C ASN A 177 -10.46 -10.15 12.24
N MET A 178 -10.76 -9.33 13.24
CA MET A 178 -10.10 -9.40 14.54
C MET A 178 -10.21 -10.79 15.15
N GLY A 179 -9.07 -11.46 15.35
CA GLY A 179 -9.04 -12.80 15.91
C GLY A 179 -9.42 -13.93 14.94
N PHE A 180 -9.72 -13.62 13.67
CA PHE A 180 -10.11 -14.62 12.68
C PHE A 180 -8.94 -15.57 12.36
N ALA A 181 -9.22 -16.88 12.41
CA ALA A 181 -8.18 -17.90 12.21
C ALA A 181 -7.65 -17.97 10.76
N GLY A 182 -8.41 -17.41 9.83
CA GLY A 182 -8.08 -17.53 8.41
C GLY A 182 -8.39 -18.91 7.83
N HIS A 183 -8.12 -19.05 6.55
CA HIS A 183 -8.18 -20.31 5.80
C HIS A 183 -7.43 -20.12 4.48
N GLN A 184 -7.36 -21.16 3.64
CA GLN A 184 -6.57 -21.16 2.39
C GLN A 184 -6.84 -19.96 1.46
N ALA A 185 -8.05 -19.41 1.46
CA ALA A 185 -8.43 -18.26 0.62
C ALA A 185 -8.51 -16.93 1.39
N HIS A 186 -8.31 -16.91 2.70
CA HIS A 186 -8.41 -15.72 3.54
C HIS A 186 -7.34 -15.72 4.64
N PRO A 187 -6.54 -14.65 4.77
CA PRO A 187 -5.43 -14.64 5.72
C PRO A 187 -5.92 -14.70 7.18
N ALA A 188 -5.10 -15.32 8.04
CA ALA A 188 -5.31 -15.27 9.48
C ALA A 188 -5.10 -13.86 10.04
N ARG A 189 -5.82 -13.53 11.10
CA ARG A 189 -5.82 -12.22 11.78
C ARG A 189 -5.93 -12.33 13.30
N GLN A 190 -5.47 -13.45 13.89
CA GLN A 190 -5.53 -13.65 15.35
C GLN A 190 -4.69 -12.60 16.10
N ASN A 191 -3.63 -12.11 15.48
CA ASN A 191 -2.74 -11.07 15.99
C ASN A 191 -3.12 -9.64 15.56
N LEU A 192 -4.27 -9.43 14.92
CA LEU A 192 -4.77 -8.11 14.51
C LEU A 192 -5.66 -7.50 15.58
N ARG A 193 -5.39 -6.24 15.94
CA ARG A 193 -6.22 -5.42 16.83
C ARG A 193 -6.36 -4.00 16.28
N PRO A 194 -7.28 -3.73 15.34
CA PRO A 194 -7.54 -2.37 14.87
C PRO A 194 -7.98 -1.46 16.00
N VAL A 195 -7.48 -0.24 16.01
CA VAL A 195 -7.89 0.80 16.96
C VAL A 195 -9.10 1.55 16.45
N LYS A 196 -10.00 1.93 17.37
CA LYS A 196 -11.22 2.67 17.06
C LYS A 196 -10.91 4.13 16.82
N LEU A 197 -11.51 4.68 15.77
CA LEU A 197 -11.51 6.11 15.47
C LEU A 197 -12.94 6.60 15.31
N ASN A 198 -13.13 7.90 15.51
CA ASN A 198 -14.34 8.61 15.10
C ASN A 198 -13.96 9.57 13.97
N ILE A 199 -14.51 9.37 12.78
CA ILE A 199 -14.24 10.21 11.62
C ILE A 199 -15.56 10.72 11.08
N ASN A 200 -15.71 12.03 11.05
CA ASN A 200 -16.93 12.70 10.60
C ASN A 200 -18.17 12.15 11.31
N SER A 201 -18.08 11.98 12.65
CA SER A 201 -19.12 11.42 13.54
C SER A 201 -19.56 9.98 13.22
N GLN A 202 -18.72 9.20 12.55
CA GLN A 202 -18.94 7.80 12.23
C GLN A 202 -17.88 6.91 12.90
N ASP A 203 -18.24 5.64 13.15
CA ASP A 203 -17.30 4.63 13.67
C ASP A 203 -16.37 4.14 12.57
N TRP A 204 -15.08 4.32 12.77
CA TRP A 204 -14.00 3.87 11.91
C TRP A 204 -12.97 3.07 12.70
N PHE A 205 -12.08 2.41 11.99
CA PHE A 205 -10.94 1.71 12.56
C PHE A 205 -9.68 2.03 11.78
N MET A 206 -8.54 1.95 12.47
CA MET A 206 -7.21 2.03 11.86
C MET A 206 -6.43 0.77 12.18
N GLN A 207 -5.73 0.25 11.18
CA GLN A 207 -4.74 -0.83 11.29
C GLN A 207 -3.55 -0.51 10.40
N TYR A 208 -2.37 -1.07 10.71
CA TYR A 208 -1.24 -0.99 9.79
C TYR A 208 -1.34 -2.04 8.68
N SER A 209 -0.65 -1.79 7.57
CA SER A 209 -0.51 -2.80 6.52
C SER A 209 0.53 -3.84 6.94
N PRO A 210 0.24 -5.13 6.82
CA PRO A 210 1.22 -6.17 7.15
C PRO A 210 2.46 -6.15 6.25
N TYR A 211 2.38 -5.52 5.08
CA TYR A 211 3.45 -5.47 4.08
C TYR A 211 4.20 -4.14 4.02
N GLY A 212 3.78 -3.12 4.75
CA GLY A 212 4.46 -1.85 5.01
C GLY A 212 5.26 -1.25 3.85
N TYR A 213 4.61 -0.74 2.82
CA TYR A 213 5.30 -0.16 1.65
C TYR A 213 6.12 1.10 1.99
N TYR A 214 5.72 1.82 3.04
CA TYR A 214 6.38 3.00 3.59
C TYR A 214 6.20 3.05 5.11
N ASN A 215 6.88 3.99 5.78
CA ASN A 215 6.83 4.07 7.24
C ASN A 215 5.40 4.29 7.76
N GLU A 216 5.00 3.47 8.72
CA GLU A 216 3.69 3.51 9.37
C GLU A 216 2.51 3.46 8.38
N HIS A 217 2.67 2.70 7.28
CA HIS A 217 1.59 2.50 6.31
C HIS A 217 0.35 1.93 6.99
N CYS A 218 -0.69 2.76 7.10
CA CYS A 218 -1.94 2.39 7.75
C CYS A 218 -3.11 2.35 6.76
N ILE A 219 -4.12 1.58 7.14
CA ILE A 219 -5.41 1.49 6.46
C ILE A 219 -6.47 1.94 7.48
N VAL A 220 -7.25 2.95 7.09
CA VAL A 220 -8.33 3.52 7.87
C VAL A 220 -9.64 3.15 7.17
N PHE A 221 -10.51 2.38 7.84
CA PHE A 221 -11.67 1.78 7.19
C PHE A 221 -12.95 1.99 7.99
N ASN A 222 -14.06 2.14 7.27
CA ASN A 222 -15.38 2.27 7.87
C ASN A 222 -15.77 0.98 8.61
N LYS A 223 -16.41 1.10 9.77
CA LYS A 223 -16.96 -0.05 10.49
C LYS A 223 -17.98 -0.84 9.65
N GLN A 224 -18.74 -0.12 8.83
CA GLN A 224 -19.75 -0.73 7.96
C GLN A 224 -19.10 -1.15 6.64
N HIS A 225 -19.45 -2.34 6.15
CA HIS A 225 -19.05 -2.81 4.83
C HIS A 225 -19.90 -2.13 3.76
N ILE A 226 -19.52 -0.92 3.37
CA ILE A 226 -20.17 -0.12 2.34
C ILE A 226 -19.19 0.16 1.20
N PRO A 227 -19.64 0.28 -0.06
CA PRO A 227 -18.76 0.55 -1.19
C PRO A 227 -18.05 1.89 -1.06
N MET A 228 -16.85 1.96 -1.64
CA MET A 228 -16.13 3.21 -1.81
C MET A 228 -16.90 4.14 -2.77
N THR A 229 -16.98 5.40 -2.40
CA THR A 229 -17.56 6.44 -3.25
C THR A 229 -16.80 7.75 -3.02
N ILE A 230 -16.21 8.31 -4.06
CA ILE A 230 -15.58 9.64 -3.99
C ILE A 230 -16.65 10.71 -4.18
N ASN A 231 -16.99 11.37 -3.09
CA ASN A 231 -18.00 12.44 -3.03
C ASN A 231 -17.55 13.56 -2.06
N ALA A 232 -18.38 14.60 -1.88
CA ALA A 232 -18.05 15.72 -1.01
C ALA A 232 -17.72 15.32 0.45
N GLN A 233 -18.31 14.24 0.96
CA GLN A 233 -18.07 13.78 2.33
C GLN A 233 -16.67 13.17 2.53
N VAL A 234 -16.09 12.60 1.47
CA VAL A 234 -14.73 12.05 1.53
C VAL A 234 -13.72 13.12 1.96
N PHE A 235 -13.80 14.33 1.41
CA PHE A 235 -12.88 15.41 1.77
C PHE A 235 -12.99 15.79 3.25
N ASN A 236 -14.22 15.85 3.79
CA ASN A 236 -14.43 16.09 5.22
C ASN A 236 -13.81 14.97 6.07
N LYS A 237 -13.96 13.70 5.67
CA LYS A 237 -13.38 12.55 6.36
C LYS A 237 -11.85 12.58 6.35
N LEU A 238 -11.24 12.89 5.19
CA LEU A 238 -9.79 13.00 5.06
C LEU A 238 -9.23 14.13 5.95
N PHE A 239 -9.85 15.30 5.94
CA PHE A 239 -9.40 16.43 6.76
C PHE A 239 -9.64 16.17 8.27
N ASP A 240 -10.71 15.49 8.64
CA ASP A 240 -10.95 15.11 10.02
C ASP A 240 -9.86 14.16 10.54
N PHE A 241 -9.41 13.22 9.71
CA PHE A 241 -8.30 12.33 10.07
C PHE A 241 -6.97 13.09 10.24
N VAL A 242 -6.58 13.97 9.32
CA VAL A 242 -5.30 14.69 9.42
C VAL A 242 -5.32 15.77 10.51
N GLU A 243 -6.49 16.21 10.95
CA GLU A 243 -6.64 17.06 12.15
C GLU A 243 -6.35 16.25 13.42
N GLN A 244 -6.82 15.00 13.49
CA GLN A 244 -6.56 14.07 14.59
C GLN A 244 -5.10 13.57 14.58
N PHE A 245 -4.50 13.36 13.40
CA PHE A 245 -3.13 12.84 13.21
C PHE A 245 -2.33 13.74 12.27
N PRO A 246 -1.92 14.95 12.72
CA PRO A 246 -1.31 15.94 11.83
C PRO A 246 0.08 15.57 11.29
N HIS A 247 0.72 14.54 11.84
CA HIS A 247 1.98 13.98 11.37
C HIS A 247 1.78 12.91 10.26
N TYR A 248 0.52 12.55 9.93
CA TYR A 248 0.16 11.63 8.86
C TYR A 248 -0.38 12.37 7.65
N PHE A 249 -0.16 11.79 6.46
CA PHE A 249 -1.03 12.03 5.31
C PHE A 249 -2.15 10.97 5.31
N ILE A 250 -3.20 11.22 4.53
CA ILE A 250 -4.22 10.24 4.21
C ILE A 250 -4.76 10.47 2.79
N GLY A 251 -5.06 9.39 2.09
CA GLY A 251 -5.66 9.46 0.76
C GLY A 251 -6.62 8.31 0.48
N SER A 252 -7.46 8.50 -0.52
CA SER A 252 -8.36 7.48 -1.02
C SER A 252 -7.90 6.98 -2.40
N ASN A 253 -7.98 5.68 -2.64
CA ASN A 253 -8.00 5.21 -4.02
C ASN A 253 -9.23 5.78 -4.75
N ALA A 254 -9.16 5.85 -6.06
CA ALA A 254 -10.31 6.16 -6.89
C ALA A 254 -11.42 5.10 -6.74
N ASP A 255 -12.67 5.49 -6.91
CA ASP A 255 -13.85 4.64 -6.73
C ASP A 255 -14.29 3.89 -8.01
N LEU A 256 -13.57 4.05 -9.11
CA LEU A 256 -13.84 3.37 -10.38
C LEU A 256 -12.85 2.23 -10.64
N PRO A 257 -13.27 1.15 -11.31
CA PRO A 257 -12.37 0.07 -11.74
C PRO A 257 -11.20 0.61 -12.58
N ILE A 258 -10.13 -0.17 -12.72
CA ILE A 258 -8.92 0.15 -13.53
C ILE A 258 -8.05 1.23 -12.88
N VAL A 259 -8.64 2.32 -12.36
CA VAL A 259 -7.92 3.44 -11.71
C VAL A 259 -8.06 3.45 -10.19
N GLY A 260 -8.82 2.50 -9.63
CA GLY A 260 -9.02 2.32 -8.19
C GLY A 260 -8.13 1.25 -7.58
N GLY A 261 -8.29 1.05 -6.27
CA GLY A 261 -7.66 -0.02 -5.51
C GLY A 261 -8.33 -1.38 -5.71
N SER A 262 -7.79 -2.40 -5.05
CA SER A 262 -8.27 -3.78 -5.15
C SER A 262 -9.56 -4.07 -4.37
N ILE A 263 -9.93 -3.24 -3.39
CA ILE A 263 -11.11 -3.42 -2.53
C ILE A 263 -12.02 -2.19 -2.68
N LEU A 264 -12.86 -2.19 -3.70
CA LEU A 264 -13.84 -1.11 -3.93
C LEU A 264 -15.14 -1.30 -3.15
N THR A 265 -15.36 -2.50 -2.60
CA THR A 265 -16.60 -2.88 -1.90
C THR A 265 -16.65 -2.42 -0.44
N HIS A 266 -15.53 -1.94 0.11
CA HIS A 266 -15.43 -1.48 1.49
C HIS A 266 -14.75 -0.12 1.56
N GLU A 267 -15.45 0.88 2.07
CA GLU A 267 -14.94 2.26 2.20
C GLU A 267 -13.71 2.28 3.12
N HIS A 268 -12.57 2.70 2.57
CA HIS A 268 -11.30 2.78 3.28
C HIS A 268 -10.38 3.82 2.67
N PHE A 269 -9.44 4.27 3.48
CA PHE A 269 -8.37 5.19 3.13
C PHE A 269 -7.02 4.56 3.48
N GLN A 270 -5.95 5.06 2.86
CA GLN A 270 -4.58 4.71 3.21
C GLN A 270 -3.82 5.94 3.66
N GLY A 271 -3.07 5.81 4.74
CA GLY A 271 -2.31 6.89 5.33
C GLY A 271 -1.01 6.41 5.95
N GLY A 272 -0.32 7.30 6.63
CA GLY A 272 0.91 6.99 7.36
C GLY A 272 1.85 8.16 7.50
N ASN A 273 2.98 7.93 8.15
CA ASN A 273 4.02 8.90 8.39
C ASN A 273 5.08 8.83 7.29
N TYR A 274 4.76 9.39 6.13
CA TYR A 274 5.68 9.40 4.98
C TYR A 274 5.49 10.65 4.12
N ASN A 275 6.59 11.21 3.62
CA ASN A 275 6.57 12.41 2.80
C ASN A 275 6.98 12.08 1.35
N PHE A 276 6.00 11.74 0.52
CA PHE A 276 6.18 11.33 -0.87
C PHE A 276 6.72 12.45 -1.77
N ALA A 277 7.30 12.05 -2.90
CA ALA A 277 7.83 12.95 -3.91
C ALA A 277 6.77 13.97 -4.40
N MET A 278 5.53 13.51 -4.66
CA MET A 278 4.45 14.38 -5.09
C MET A 278 4.15 15.49 -4.09
N ALA A 279 4.22 15.23 -2.77
CA ALA A 279 3.99 16.25 -1.76
C ALA A 279 5.04 17.39 -1.80
N LYS A 280 6.28 17.06 -2.20
CA LYS A 280 7.40 17.99 -2.34
C LYS A 280 7.43 18.71 -3.69
N ALA A 281 6.69 18.21 -4.68
CA ALA A 281 6.67 18.76 -6.04
C ALA A 281 6.14 20.19 -6.07
N PRO A 282 6.78 21.11 -6.83
CA PRO A 282 6.39 22.52 -6.89
C PRO A 282 5.10 22.73 -7.67
N ILE A 283 4.45 23.86 -7.42
CA ILE A 283 3.36 24.37 -8.28
C ILE A 283 3.98 24.97 -9.54
N GLU A 284 3.56 24.48 -10.71
CA GLU A 284 4.02 25.03 -12.00
C GLU A 284 3.08 26.13 -12.55
N ARG A 285 1.81 26.15 -12.16
CA ARG A 285 0.84 27.16 -12.54
C ARG A 285 -0.18 27.39 -11.44
N THR A 286 -0.35 28.59 -10.98
CA THR A 286 -1.41 29.00 -10.05
C THR A 286 -2.65 29.48 -10.81
N PHE A 287 -3.83 29.33 -10.20
CA PHE A 287 -5.09 29.87 -10.71
C PHE A 287 -6.03 30.25 -9.55
N LEU A 288 -7.01 31.07 -9.82
CA LEU A 288 -7.96 31.55 -8.82
C LEU A 288 -9.25 30.74 -8.87
N LEU A 289 -9.78 30.44 -7.70
CA LEU A 289 -11.13 29.87 -7.52
C LEU A 289 -12.06 31.01 -7.08
N LYS A 290 -12.88 31.55 -7.98
CA LYS A 290 -13.71 32.74 -7.71
C LYS A 290 -14.62 32.59 -6.48
N ASN A 291 -15.15 31.39 -6.26
CA ASN A 291 -16.03 31.11 -5.13
C ASN A 291 -15.28 30.81 -3.82
N TYR A 292 -13.95 30.68 -3.86
CA TYR A 292 -13.12 30.22 -2.73
C TYR A 292 -11.85 31.07 -2.60
N MET A 293 -12.01 32.37 -2.40
CA MET A 293 -10.90 33.34 -2.36
C MET A 293 -9.85 33.07 -1.24
N ASN A 294 -10.21 32.29 -0.24
CA ASN A 294 -9.32 31.87 0.86
C ASN A 294 -8.68 30.48 0.64
N VAL A 295 -8.83 29.92 -0.56
CA VAL A 295 -8.20 28.67 -0.98
C VAL A 295 -7.19 28.98 -2.08
N SER A 296 -5.93 28.65 -1.86
CA SER A 296 -4.89 28.68 -2.87
C SER A 296 -5.02 27.44 -3.77
N ALA A 297 -4.89 27.63 -5.09
CA ALA A 297 -5.00 26.55 -6.06
C ALA A 297 -3.88 26.60 -7.10
N GLY A 298 -3.38 25.44 -7.50
CA GLY A 298 -2.36 25.34 -8.54
C GLY A 298 -2.22 23.95 -9.13
N ILE A 299 -1.67 23.91 -10.34
CA ILE A 299 -1.25 22.68 -11.02
C ILE A 299 0.13 22.29 -10.46
N VAL A 300 0.28 21.06 -10.02
CA VAL A 300 1.57 20.53 -9.52
C VAL A 300 2.44 20.11 -10.71
N LYS A 301 3.73 20.42 -10.68
CA LYS A 301 4.70 19.86 -11.63
C LYS A 301 4.88 18.37 -11.32
N TRP A 302 4.07 17.54 -11.92
CA TRP A 302 4.02 16.10 -11.67
C TRP A 302 3.74 15.35 -12.98
N PRO A 303 4.17 14.09 -13.15
CA PRO A 303 3.91 13.34 -14.39
C PRO A 303 2.41 13.09 -14.61
N MET A 304 1.64 12.96 -13.53
CA MET A 304 0.18 12.86 -13.58
C MET A 304 -0.49 14.24 -13.42
N SER A 305 -1.78 14.32 -13.72
CA SER A 305 -2.55 15.58 -13.66
C SER A 305 -3.02 15.84 -12.24
N VAL A 306 -2.35 16.71 -11.52
CA VAL A 306 -2.60 17.01 -10.10
C VAL A 306 -2.94 18.48 -9.88
N ILE A 307 -4.06 18.74 -9.21
CA ILE A 307 -4.43 20.05 -8.66
C ILE A 307 -4.18 20.02 -7.17
N ARG A 308 -3.36 20.93 -6.67
CA ARG A 308 -3.13 21.15 -5.24
C ARG A 308 -3.93 22.34 -4.76
N LEU A 309 -4.68 22.10 -3.66
CA LEU A 309 -5.42 23.14 -2.95
C LEU A 309 -4.87 23.26 -1.53
N SER A 310 -4.81 24.49 -0.99
CA SER A 310 -4.43 24.71 0.40
C SER A 310 -5.22 25.84 1.03
N SER A 311 -5.55 25.70 2.33
CA SER A 311 -6.25 26.72 3.12
C SER A 311 -6.07 26.46 4.63
N LYS A 312 -6.16 27.54 5.42
CA LYS A 312 -6.35 27.43 6.87
C LYS A 312 -7.79 27.03 7.24
N ASN A 313 -8.74 27.29 6.35
CA ASN A 313 -10.15 26.98 6.54
C ASN A 313 -10.48 25.62 5.93
N ARG A 314 -10.57 24.59 6.78
CA ARG A 314 -10.90 23.21 6.42
C ARG A 314 -12.21 23.09 5.63
N THR A 315 -13.24 23.82 6.06
CA THR A 315 -14.57 23.76 5.44
C THR A 315 -14.55 24.35 4.03
N ALA A 316 -13.91 25.50 3.84
CA ALA A 316 -13.77 26.11 2.52
C ALA A 316 -12.93 25.23 1.58
N LEU A 317 -11.87 24.60 2.11
CA LEU A 317 -11.03 23.68 1.36
C LEU A 317 -11.81 22.43 0.91
N ALA A 318 -12.58 21.82 1.80
CA ALA A 318 -13.42 20.66 1.48
C ALA A 318 -14.49 21.01 0.42
N ALA A 319 -15.11 22.18 0.51
CA ALA A 319 -16.10 22.66 -0.46
C ALA A 319 -15.44 22.90 -1.84
N ALA A 320 -14.25 23.50 -1.87
CA ALA A 320 -13.51 23.71 -3.13
C ALA A 320 -13.11 22.36 -3.79
N CYS A 321 -12.64 21.40 -3.01
CA CYS A 321 -12.35 20.04 -3.50
C CYS A 321 -13.59 19.36 -4.09
N ALA A 322 -14.73 19.49 -3.43
CA ALA A 322 -16.02 18.93 -3.88
C ALA A 322 -16.52 19.60 -5.17
N ASP A 323 -16.35 20.91 -5.31
CA ASP A 323 -16.71 21.64 -6.54
C ASP A 323 -15.86 21.21 -7.72
N ILE A 324 -14.54 21.07 -7.53
CA ILE A 324 -13.63 20.55 -8.57
C ILE A 324 -13.99 19.12 -8.95
N LEU A 325 -14.29 18.24 -7.99
CA LEU A 325 -14.74 16.89 -8.27
C LEU A 325 -16.02 16.89 -9.12
N SER A 326 -17.00 17.73 -8.77
CA SER A 326 -18.27 17.84 -9.50
C SER A 326 -18.04 18.26 -10.95
N LYS A 327 -17.21 19.28 -11.18
CA LYS A 327 -16.85 19.75 -12.52
C LYS A 327 -16.05 18.70 -13.30
N TRP A 328 -15.13 18.01 -12.65
CA TRP A 328 -14.36 16.93 -13.27
C TRP A 328 -15.25 15.75 -13.68
N ARG A 329 -16.23 15.38 -12.87
CA ARG A 329 -17.17 14.27 -13.17
C ARG A 329 -17.91 14.46 -14.50
N THR A 330 -18.14 15.68 -14.92
CA THR A 330 -18.87 16.01 -16.15
C THR A 330 -17.98 16.56 -17.29
N TYR A 331 -16.67 16.63 -17.07
CA TYR A 331 -15.75 17.21 -18.03
C TYR A 331 -15.42 16.26 -19.18
N THR A 332 -15.61 16.74 -20.41
CA THR A 332 -15.19 16.08 -21.64
C THR A 332 -14.30 17.01 -22.44
N ASP A 333 -13.17 16.50 -22.95
CA ASP A 333 -12.29 17.15 -23.91
C ASP A 333 -11.85 16.11 -24.95
N GLU A 334 -12.59 16.05 -26.04
CA GLU A 334 -12.38 15.09 -27.13
C GLU A 334 -11.01 15.23 -27.78
N VAL A 335 -10.42 16.43 -27.75
CA VAL A 335 -9.11 16.73 -28.37
C VAL A 335 -8.00 15.91 -27.72
N VAL A 336 -8.13 15.60 -26.43
CA VAL A 336 -7.17 14.81 -25.66
C VAL A 336 -7.73 13.46 -25.20
N GLY A 337 -8.86 13.04 -25.75
CA GLY A 337 -9.46 11.72 -25.49
C GLY A 337 -10.06 11.56 -24.09
N ILE A 338 -10.44 12.66 -23.43
CA ILE A 338 -11.13 12.64 -22.15
C ILE A 338 -12.63 12.67 -22.38
N PHE A 339 -13.32 11.62 -21.98
CA PHE A 339 -14.77 11.52 -22.00
C PHE A 339 -15.28 11.30 -20.58
N ALA A 340 -16.26 12.12 -20.16
CA ALA A 340 -16.89 11.98 -18.85
C ALA A 340 -17.70 10.69 -18.74
N GLU A 341 -18.34 10.30 -19.87
CA GLU A 341 -19.25 9.18 -19.97
C GLU A 341 -19.22 8.59 -21.39
N THR A 342 -19.41 7.27 -21.49
CA THR A 342 -19.64 6.55 -22.76
C THR A 342 -20.70 5.48 -22.50
N ASP A 343 -21.79 5.52 -23.28
CA ASP A 343 -22.91 4.56 -23.18
C ASP A 343 -23.48 4.41 -21.75
N GLY A 344 -23.57 5.50 -21.00
CA GLY A 344 -24.07 5.54 -19.62
C GLY A 344 -23.04 5.13 -18.56
N ILE A 345 -21.78 4.85 -18.94
CA ILE A 345 -20.69 4.49 -18.03
C ILE A 345 -19.85 5.72 -17.74
N LEU A 346 -19.77 6.09 -16.46
CA LEU A 346 -18.96 7.22 -15.99
C LEU A 346 -17.47 6.84 -15.93
N HIS A 347 -16.60 7.76 -16.37
CA HIS A 347 -15.16 7.54 -16.47
C HIS A 347 -14.32 8.43 -15.55
N ASN A 348 -14.79 9.64 -15.26
CA ASN A 348 -14.01 10.60 -14.48
C ASN A 348 -14.15 10.38 -12.98
N THR A 349 -13.03 10.37 -12.28
CA THR A 349 -12.95 10.33 -10.82
C THR A 349 -11.66 11.00 -10.34
N ILE A 350 -11.46 11.06 -9.02
CA ILE A 350 -10.29 11.66 -8.39
C ILE A 350 -9.69 10.68 -7.37
N THR A 351 -8.36 10.67 -7.28
CA THR A 351 -7.60 10.12 -6.15
C THR A 351 -7.21 11.29 -5.24
N PRO A 352 -7.94 11.55 -4.12
CA PRO A 352 -7.64 12.66 -3.22
C PRO A 352 -6.62 12.28 -2.16
N ILE A 353 -5.67 13.17 -1.87
CA ILE A 353 -4.66 13.00 -0.81
C ILE A 353 -4.62 14.27 0.04
N ALA A 354 -4.85 14.12 1.34
CA ALA A 354 -4.85 15.22 2.29
C ALA A 354 -3.69 15.12 3.29
N ARG A 355 -3.23 16.27 3.76
CA ARG A 355 -2.24 16.39 4.83
C ARG A 355 -2.40 17.70 5.59
N ALA A 356 -2.00 17.70 6.85
CA ALA A 356 -1.79 18.93 7.61
C ALA A 356 -0.41 19.51 7.28
N THR A 357 -0.30 20.83 7.26
CA THR A 357 0.94 21.57 7.07
C THR A 357 1.08 22.65 8.14
N SER A 358 2.24 23.27 8.27
CA SER A 358 2.43 24.41 9.19
C SER A 358 1.53 25.61 8.86
N SER A 359 1.02 25.71 7.63
CA SER A 359 0.16 26.78 7.15
C SER A 359 -1.33 26.44 7.13
N GLY A 360 -1.73 25.23 7.51
CA GLY A 360 -3.13 24.77 7.49
C GLY A 360 -3.26 23.37 6.89
N PHE A 361 -4.24 23.19 6.03
CA PHE A 361 -4.52 21.92 5.34
C PHE A 361 -4.18 22.01 3.87
N GLU A 362 -3.80 20.89 3.30
CA GLU A 362 -3.50 20.75 1.88
C GLU A 362 -4.16 19.48 1.32
N CYS A 363 -4.68 19.56 0.09
CA CYS A 363 -5.24 18.43 -0.62
C CYS A 363 -4.74 18.40 -2.06
N ASP A 364 -4.18 17.27 -2.46
CA ASP A 364 -3.86 16.97 -3.86
C ASP A 364 -5.01 16.19 -4.48
N LEU A 365 -5.55 16.69 -5.58
CA LEU A 365 -6.60 16.07 -6.39
C LEU A 365 -5.96 15.49 -7.64
N VAL A 366 -5.67 14.18 -7.65
CA VAL A 366 -5.15 13.51 -8.85
C VAL A 366 -6.33 13.14 -9.74
N LEU A 367 -6.42 13.76 -10.90
CA LEU A 367 -7.49 13.53 -11.86
C LEU A 367 -7.32 12.16 -12.52
N ARG A 368 -8.39 11.36 -12.56
CA ARG A 368 -8.38 10.00 -13.10
C ARG A 368 -9.51 9.82 -14.11
N ASN A 369 -9.28 8.94 -15.08
CA ASN A 369 -10.29 8.51 -16.04
C ASN A 369 -10.05 7.05 -16.41
N ASN A 370 -11.10 6.23 -16.41
CA ASN A 370 -10.99 4.76 -16.61
C ASN A 370 -11.50 4.28 -17.98
N ILE A 371 -11.63 5.19 -18.95
CA ILE A 371 -12.10 4.83 -20.28
C ILE A 371 -11.20 3.75 -20.91
N THR A 372 -11.84 2.80 -21.60
CA THR A 372 -11.15 1.74 -22.35
C THR A 372 -11.51 1.79 -23.81
N THR A 373 -10.65 1.27 -24.67
CA THR A 373 -10.91 1.01 -26.10
C THR A 373 -10.57 -0.43 -26.44
N LYS A 374 -10.90 -0.86 -27.64
CA LYS A 374 -10.51 -2.20 -28.12
C LYS A 374 -8.97 -2.36 -28.14
N GLU A 375 -8.24 -1.30 -28.48
CA GLU A 375 -6.77 -1.26 -28.53
C GLU A 375 -6.15 -1.11 -27.13
N ARG A 376 -6.90 -0.52 -26.19
CA ARG A 376 -6.45 -0.24 -24.83
C ARG A 376 -7.44 -0.83 -23.79
N PRO A 377 -7.59 -2.15 -23.71
CA PRO A 377 -8.58 -2.82 -22.87
C PRO A 377 -8.30 -2.69 -21.36
N LEU A 378 -7.04 -2.38 -20.98
CA LEU A 378 -6.64 -2.11 -19.59
C LEU A 378 -6.80 -0.64 -19.20
N GLY A 379 -7.23 0.24 -20.12
CA GLY A 379 -7.41 1.67 -19.95
C GLY A 379 -6.59 2.50 -20.94
N VAL A 380 -7.17 3.62 -21.39
CA VAL A 380 -6.46 4.61 -22.22
C VAL A 380 -5.36 5.30 -21.39
N PHE A 381 -5.69 5.62 -20.13
CA PHE A 381 -4.78 6.23 -19.14
C PHE A 381 -4.17 5.16 -18.22
N HIS A 382 -3.54 4.16 -18.85
CA HIS A 382 -2.88 3.02 -18.22
C HIS A 382 -1.49 2.86 -18.84
N PRO A 383 -0.49 2.29 -18.12
CA PRO A 383 0.83 2.06 -18.65
C PRO A 383 0.83 1.40 -20.04
N ASN A 384 1.69 1.87 -20.92
CA ASN A 384 1.84 1.29 -22.26
C ASN A 384 2.25 -0.18 -22.17
N PRO A 385 1.74 -1.07 -23.03
CA PRO A 385 2.14 -2.48 -23.06
C PRO A 385 3.66 -2.73 -23.12
N THR A 386 4.42 -1.82 -23.72
CA THR A 386 5.90 -1.91 -23.77
C THR A 386 6.54 -1.79 -22.38
N LEU A 387 5.85 -1.22 -21.38
CA LEU A 387 6.33 -1.05 -20.00
C LEU A 387 5.88 -2.19 -19.07
N HIS A 388 5.03 -3.10 -19.56
CA HIS A 388 4.42 -4.16 -18.74
C HIS A 388 5.44 -5.21 -18.24
N HIS A 389 6.61 -5.29 -18.82
CA HIS A 389 7.68 -6.14 -18.31
C HIS A 389 8.18 -5.68 -16.93
N ILE A 390 8.00 -4.40 -16.58
CA ILE A 390 8.31 -3.83 -15.26
C ILE A 390 7.04 -3.59 -14.44
N LYS A 391 6.02 -2.88 -15.00
CA LYS A 391 4.80 -2.53 -14.29
C LYS A 391 3.57 -2.67 -15.19
N LYS A 392 2.77 -3.69 -14.91
CA LYS A 392 1.52 -3.99 -15.64
C LYS A 392 0.27 -3.64 -14.84
N GLU A 393 0.37 -3.65 -13.52
CA GLU A 393 -0.76 -3.46 -12.62
C GLU A 393 -1.30 -2.03 -12.68
N ASN A 394 -2.53 -1.86 -12.26
CA ASN A 394 -3.17 -0.55 -12.13
C ASN A 394 -2.37 0.38 -11.21
N ILE A 395 -2.37 1.67 -11.54
CA ILE A 395 -1.68 2.71 -10.76
C ILE A 395 -2.63 3.18 -9.68
N GLY A 396 -2.35 2.77 -8.44
CA GLY A 396 -3.12 3.11 -7.25
C GLY A 396 -2.56 4.33 -6.50
N LEU A 397 -3.12 4.57 -5.31
CA LEU A 397 -2.79 5.74 -4.47
C LEU A 397 -1.28 5.89 -4.21
N ILE A 398 -0.60 4.79 -3.93
CA ILE A 398 0.83 4.82 -3.54
C ILE A 398 1.70 5.20 -4.74
N GLU A 399 1.44 4.59 -5.89
CA GLU A 399 2.18 4.87 -7.11
C GLU A 399 1.95 6.31 -7.59
N VAL A 400 0.72 6.84 -7.52
CA VAL A 400 0.46 8.23 -7.95
C VAL A 400 1.25 9.25 -7.12
N MET A 401 1.62 8.91 -5.88
CA MET A 401 2.43 9.77 -5.02
C MET A 401 3.95 9.66 -5.26
N GLY A 402 4.39 8.74 -6.14
CA GLY A 402 5.78 8.60 -6.56
C GLY A 402 6.56 7.45 -5.91
N LEU A 403 5.88 6.44 -5.35
CA LEU A 403 6.52 5.22 -4.87
C LEU A 403 6.08 4.02 -5.74
N ALA A 404 7.01 3.48 -6.51
CA ALA A 404 6.79 2.25 -7.26
C ALA A 404 6.73 1.05 -6.32
N VAL A 405 5.62 0.30 -6.36
CA VAL A 405 5.54 -1.03 -5.74
C VAL A 405 5.60 -2.06 -6.87
N LEU A 406 6.78 -2.67 -7.04
CA LEU A 406 7.07 -3.61 -8.11
C LEU A 406 6.97 -5.06 -7.62
N PRO A 407 6.60 -6.02 -8.49
CA PRO A 407 6.43 -7.42 -8.12
C PRO A 407 7.75 -8.10 -7.74
N ALA A 408 7.68 -9.07 -6.80
CA ALA A 408 8.85 -9.77 -6.25
C ALA A 408 9.72 -10.47 -7.32
N ARG A 409 9.09 -11.00 -8.39
CA ARG A 409 9.79 -11.66 -9.50
C ARG A 409 10.92 -10.82 -10.09
N LEU A 410 10.78 -9.49 -10.12
CA LEU A 410 11.80 -8.59 -10.68
C LEU A 410 13.13 -8.63 -9.94
N ALA A 411 13.19 -9.06 -8.69
CA ALA A 411 14.46 -9.21 -7.96
C ALA A 411 15.38 -10.25 -8.66
N ASP A 412 14.81 -11.37 -9.03
CA ASP A 412 15.55 -12.45 -9.69
C ASP A 412 15.69 -12.18 -11.18
N GLU A 413 14.63 -11.68 -11.85
CA GLU A 413 14.65 -11.35 -13.28
C GLU A 413 15.73 -10.31 -13.63
N LEU A 414 15.85 -9.23 -12.85
CA LEU A 414 16.87 -8.19 -13.10
C LEU A 414 18.31 -8.70 -12.85
N THR A 415 18.48 -9.63 -11.92
CA THR A 415 19.78 -10.28 -11.70
C THR A 415 20.16 -11.17 -12.88
N LEU A 416 19.24 -12.03 -13.33
CA LEU A 416 19.43 -12.88 -14.51
C LEU A 416 19.67 -12.04 -15.77
N LEU A 417 18.92 -10.97 -15.94
CA LEU A 417 19.04 -10.04 -17.04
C LEU A 417 20.44 -9.41 -17.08
N LYS A 418 20.92 -8.89 -15.94
CA LYS A 418 22.28 -8.36 -15.83
C LYS A 418 23.33 -9.39 -16.29
N ASP A 419 23.23 -10.62 -15.81
CA ASP A 419 24.19 -11.68 -16.11
C ASP A 419 24.14 -12.08 -17.61
N ALA A 420 22.94 -12.12 -18.20
CA ALA A 420 22.76 -12.37 -19.62
C ALA A 420 23.33 -11.24 -20.48
N MET A 421 23.10 -9.98 -20.14
CA MET A 421 23.65 -8.82 -20.84
C MET A 421 25.18 -8.78 -20.80
N LEU A 422 25.79 -9.09 -19.67
CA LEU A 422 27.26 -9.13 -19.50
C LEU A 422 27.93 -10.28 -20.26
N SER A 423 27.24 -11.42 -20.36
CA SER A 423 27.78 -12.60 -21.05
C SER A 423 27.44 -12.67 -22.55
N GLY A 424 26.64 -11.73 -23.06
CA GLY A 424 26.15 -11.75 -24.44
C GLY A 424 25.18 -12.89 -24.75
N LYS A 425 24.50 -13.43 -23.74
CA LYS A 425 23.50 -14.48 -23.89
C LYS A 425 22.26 -13.95 -24.61
N GLU A 426 21.64 -14.79 -25.45
CA GLU A 426 20.36 -14.45 -26.09
C GLU A 426 19.23 -14.39 -25.07
N ILE A 427 18.76 -13.16 -24.76
CA ILE A 427 17.75 -12.90 -23.73
C ILE A 427 16.36 -13.38 -24.17
N ALA A 428 16.05 -13.26 -25.47
CA ALA A 428 14.73 -13.60 -26.02
C ALA A 428 14.37 -15.09 -25.90
N THR A 429 15.38 -15.97 -25.70
CA THR A 429 15.20 -17.43 -25.58
C THR A 429 15.08 -17.92 -24.15
N ASP A 430 15.24 -17.05 -23.14
CA ASP A 430 15.10 -17.41 -21.74
C ASP A 430 13.70 -16.97 -21.23
N ASP A 431 12.81 -17.92 -20.97
CA ASP A 431 11.43 -17.69 -20.58
C ASP A 431 11.27 -16.76 -19.37
N LYS A 432 12.26 -16.69 -18.48
CA LYS A 432 12.22 -15.85 -17.28
C LYS A 432 12.45 -14.38 -17.59
N ILE A 433 13.24 -14.07 -18.62
CA ILE A 433 13.68 -12.69 -18.91
C ILE A 433 13.38 -12.26 -20.36
N ALA A 434 12.76 -13.12 -21.17
CA ALA A 434 12.42 -12.83 -22.57
C ALA A 434 11.59 -11.54 -22.71
N SER A 435 10.72 -11.24 -21.76
CA SER A 435 9.92 -10.01 -21.75
C SER A 435 10.75 -8.72 -21.68
N HIS A 436 12.00 -8.80 -21.23
CA HIS A 436 12.94 -7.68 -21.12
C HIS A 436 13.87 -7.53 -22.35
N ALA A 437 13.82 -8.43 -23.35
CA ALA A 437 14.81 -8.51 -24.41
C ALA A 437 14.98 -7.21 -25.23
N ILE A 438 13.86 -6.57 -25.61
CA ILE A 438 13.88 -5.30 -26.35
C ILE A 438 14.49 -4.20 -25.50
N TRP A 439 14.02 -4.03 -24.26
CA TRP A 439 14.53 -3.06 -23.33
C TRP A 439 16.02 -3.23 -23.02
N ALA A 440 16.48 -4.47 -22.82
CA ALA A 440 17.90 -4.77 -22.65
C ALA A 440 18.76 -4.36 -23.86
N SER A 441 18.27 -4.60 -25.06
CA SER A 441 18.94 -4.17 -26.31
C SER A 441 19.05 -2.63 -26.40
N GLU A 442 18.01 -1.91 -25.94
CA GLU A 442 18.03 -0.44 -25.90
C GLU A 442 19.03 0.07 -24.85
N ILE A 443 19.10 -0.55 -23.68
CA ILE A 443 20.10 -0.22 -22.65
C ILE A 443 21.51 -0.41 -23.19
N LEU A 444 21.82 -1.55 -23.81
CA LEU A 444 23.15 -1.81 -24.34
C LEU A 444 23.55 -0.85 -25.48
N LYS A 445 22.58 -0.35 -26.25
CA LYS A 445 22.85 0.70 -27.27
C LYS A 445 23.11 2.06 -26.63
N LYS A 446 22.41 2.36 -25.52
CA LYS A 446 22.49 3.66 -24.84
C LYS A 446 23.75 3.81 -23.99
N TYR A 447 24.19 2.73 -23.35
CA TYR A 447 25.33 2.72 -22.43
C TYR A 447 26.48 1.90 -23.02
N SER A 448 27.37 2.58 -23.76
CA SER A 448 28.52 1.95 -24.39
C SER A 448 29.58 1.43 -23.42
N ASP A 449 29.54 1.91 -22.16
CA ASP A 449 30.40 1.53 -21.04
C ASP A 449 29.79 0.51 -20.09
N PHE A 450 28.70 -0.17 -20.52
CA PHE A 450 28.02 -1.19 -19.70
C PHE A 450 28.97 -2.34 -19.38
N ASN A 451 29.25 -2.55 -18.09
CA ASN A 451 30.20 -3.56 -17.60
C ASN A 451 29.78 -4.10 -16.23
N ALA A 452 30.57 -5.04 -15.66
CA ALA A 452 30.23 -5.72 -14.40
C ALA A 452 30.10 -4.78 -13.20
N ASP A 453 30.82 -3.65 -13.19
CA ASP A 453 30.85 -2.73 -12.06
C ASP A 453 29.61 -1.81 -12.03
N ASN A 454 29.09 -1.42 -13.21
CA ASN A 454 27.99 -0.44 -13.31
C ASN A 454 26.63 -1.05 -13.77
N ALA A 455 26.62 -2.30 -14.23
CA ALA A 455 25.45 -2.92 -14.87
C ALA A 455 24.17 -2.85 -14.01
N MET A 456 24.25 -3.18 -12.73
CA MET A 456 23.07 -3.17 -11.85
C MET A 456 22.59 -1.76 -11.54
N GLU A 457 23.49 -0.79 -11.43
CA GLU A 457 23.15 0.62 -11.24
C GLU A 457 22.40 1.17 -12.46
N ILE A 458 22.91 0.89 -13.67
CA ILE A 458 22.27 1.27 -14.94
C ILE A 458 20.86 0.65 -15.03
N ILE A 459 20.73 -0.66 -14.75
CA ILE A 459 19.44 -1.36 -14.79
C ILE A 459 18.45 -0.72 -13.80
N ARG A 460 18.87 -0.44 -12.56
CA ARG A 460 18.02 0.23 -11.56
C ARG A 460 17.60 1.64 -11.99
N TYR A 461 18.51 2.39 -12.59
CA TYR A 461 18.20 3.71 -13.13
C TYR A 461 17.15 3.61 -14.26
N GLU A 462 17.31 2.66 -15.18
CA GLU A 462 16.36 2.46 -16.28
C GLU A 462 14.99 1.91 -15.80
N VAL A 463 14.94 1.12 -14.71
CA VAL A 463 13.67 0.77 -14.02
C VAL A 463 12.98 2.03 -13.51
N GLY A 464 13.72 2.96 -12.93
CA GLY A 464 13.18 4.25 -12.48
C GLY A 464 12.59 5.07 -13.63
N ARG A 465 13.29 5.11 -14.78
CA ARG A 465 12.77 5.74 -16.01
C ARG A 465 11.48 5.10 -16.51
N VAL A 466 11.40 3.76 -16.48
CA VAL A 466 10.17 3.05 -16.84
C VAL A 466 9.04 3.47 -15.91
N PHE A 467 9.29 3.59 -14.61
CA PHE A 467 8.26 4.01 -13.66
C PHE A 467 7.80 5.47 -13.89
N GLU A 468 8.72 6.38 -14.23
CA GLU A 468 8.37 7.75 -14.61
C GLU A 468 7.42 7.75 -15.82
N GLN A 469 7.73 6.99 -16.88
CA GLN A 469 6.86 6.82 -18.05
C GLN A 469 5.51 6.20 -17.70
N VAL A 470 5.48 5.24 -16.78
CA VAL A 470 4.25 4.63 -16.23
C VAL A 470 3.33 5.69 -15.62
N LEU A 471 3.88 6.65 -14.86
CA LEU A 471 3.11 7.75 -14.28
C LEU A 471 2.64 8.74 -15.35
N GLU A 472 3.46 9.06 -16.35
CA GLU A 472 3.07 9.92 -17.48
C GLU A 472 1.95 9.29 -18.31
N ASP A 473 2.03 7.98 -18.57
CA ASP A 473 0.97 7.24 -19.26
C ASP A 473 -0.35 7.23 -18.47
N ALA A 474 -0.28 7.19 -17.16
CA ALA A 474 -1.45 7.24 -16.28
C ALA A 474 -2.05 8.65 -16.11
N GLY A 475 -1.34 9.70 -16.50
CA GLY A 475 -1.81 11.08 -16.49
C GLY A 475 -2.89 11.34 -17.54
N VAL A 476 -4.00 11.98 -17.15
CA VAL A 476 -5.12 12.28 -18.09
C VAL A 476 -4.77 13.43 -19.02
N PHE A 477 -4.10 14.46 -18.55
CA PHE A 477 -3.49 15.49 -19.37
C PHE A 477 -2.00 15.19 -19.52
N LYS A 478 -1.56 14.89 -20.75
CA LYS A 478 -0.17 14.53 -21.03
C LYS A 478 0.79 15.71 -20.81
N ARG A 479 2.08 15.41 -20.63
CA ARG A 479 3.10 16.43 -20.33
C ARG A 479 3.59 17.20 -21.58
N ASP A 480 3.09 16.87 -22.75
CA ASP A 480 3.33 17.61 -23.99
C ASP A 480 2.57 18.96 -24.04
N LYS A 481 2.79 19.73 -25.09
CA LYS A 481 2.14 21.03 -25.27
C LYS A 481 0.62 20.94 -25.31
N GLN A 482 0.07 19.94 -26.02
CA GLN A 482 -1.39 19.76 -26.19
C GLN A 482 -2.06 19.41 -24.85
N GLY A 483 -1.45 18.49 -24.08
CA GLY A 483 -1.97 18.10 -22.77
C GLY A 483 -1.89 19.22 -21.75
N LYS A 484 -0.82 20.02 -21.75
CA LYS A 484 -0.70 21.21 -20.88
C LYS A 484 -1.74 22.29 -21.22
N GLU A 485 -2.00 22.55 -22.52
CA GLU A 485 -3.05 23.46 -22.96
C GLU A 485 -4.45 22.94 -22.59
N ALA A 486 -4.69 21.63 -22.69
CA ALA A 486 -5.95 21.01 -22.28
C ALA A 486 -6.16 21.12 -20.76
N PHE A 487 -5.12 20.89 -19.97
CA PHE A 487 -5.20 21.07 -18.51
C PHE A 487 -5.49 22.53 -18.14
N ALA A 488 -4.87 23.47 -18.86
CA ALA A 488 -5.15 24.89 -18.71
C ALA A 488 -6.64 25.21 -18.96
N ARG A 489 -7.22 24.68 -20.06
CA ARG A 489 -8.66 24.87 -20.38
C ARG A 489 -9.57 24.32 -19.26
N PHE A 490 -9.22 23.16 -18.67
CA PHE A 490 -9.99 22.63 -17.56
C PHE A 490 -9.94 23.56 -16.34
N VAL A 491 -8.77 24.00 -15.91
CA VAL A 491 -8.66 24.86 -14.72
C VAL A 491 -9.27 26.25 -14.92
N GLU A 492 -9.34 26.75 -16.16
CA GLU A 492 -10.04 28.01 -16.50
C GLU A 492 -11.55 27.93 -16.25
N GLN A 493 -12.14 26.72 -16.33
CA GLN A 493 -13.55 26.50 -15.98
C GLN A 493 -13.80 26.45 -14.46
N LEU A 494 -12.75 26.35 -13.67
CA LEU A 494 -12.84 26.32 -12.20
C LEU A 494 -12.89 27.72 -11.59
N GLY A 495 -12.37 28.71 -12.33
CA GLY A 495 -12.22 30.10 -11.93
C GLY A 495 -13.40 31.05 -12.18
#